data_c1033cf76423eb6a095673c6fc8910cd
#
_entry.id   c1033cf76423eb6a095673c6fc8910cd
#
_cell.length_a   1.000
_cell.length_b   1.000
_cell.length_c   1.000
_cell.angle_alpha   90.00
_cell.angle_beta   90.00
_cell.angle_gamma   90.00
#
_symmetry.space_group_name_H-M   'P 1'
#
loop_
_entity.id
_entity.type
_entity.pdbx_description
1 polymer ?
#
loop_
_entity_poly.entity_id
_entity_poly.type
_entity_poly.pdbx_seq_one_letter_code
_entity_poly.pdbx_strand_id
1 'polypeptide(L)'
;MLKFLKETEKTAKSVNEAIAEAMQELNAESEDDVNIEILDEGTKGFLGLGSKDAHVKVSYKDVNAAMAKQFLKSIFDAMKLEVNID
;
A
#
# COMPACT_ATOMS: atom_id res chain seq x y z
N MET A 1 1.03 18.85 -5.11
CA MET A 1 -0.06 18.31 -5.95
C MET A 1 -0.46 16.94 -5.44
N LEU A 2 -1.76 16.75 -5.20
CA LEU A 2 -2.26 15.49 -4.68
C LEU A 2 -2.33 14.44 -5.79
N LYS A 3 -1.82 13.26 -5.50
CA LYS A 3 -1.89 12.15 -6.42
C LYS A 3 -2.68 11.02 -5.77
N PHE A 4 -3.82 10.67 -6.38
CA PHE A 4 -4.65 9.59 -5.88
C PHE A 4 -4.22 8.27 -6.48
N LEU A 5 -3.91 7.31 -5.63
CA LEU A 5 -3.57 5.95 -6.04
C LEU A 5 -4.70 5.02 -5.64
N LYS A 6 -5.31 4.36 -6.60
CA LYS A 6 -6.36 3.38 -6.31
C LYS A 6 -5.83 1.96 -6.23
N GLU A 7 -4.64 1.72 -6.75
CA GLU A 7 -4.02 0.40 -6.69
C GLU A 7 -2.51 0.52 -6.81
N THR A 8 -1.81 -0.48 -6.35
CA THR A 8 -0.37 -0.57 -6.49
C THR A 8 0.07 -2.04 -6.49
N GLU A 9 1.22 -2.30 -7.07
CA GLU A 9 1.83 -3.62 -7.06
C GLU A 9 3.17 -3.51 -6.35
N LYS A 10 3.48 -4.49 -5.52
CA LYS A 10 4.75 -4.54 -4.80
C LYS A 10 5.34 -5.92 -4.82
N THR A 11 6.66 -5.97 -4.79
CA THR A 11 7.41 -7.21 -4.64
C THR A 11 8.24 -7.12 -3.37
N ALA A 12 8.37 -8.23 -2.70
CA ALA A 12 9.16 -8.31 -1.47
C ALA A 12 9.54 -9.77 -1.25
N LYS A 13 10.31 -10.02 -0.21
CA LYS A 13 10.76 -11.38 0.08
C LYS A 13 9.63 -12.30 0.51
N SER A 14 8.56 -11.73 1.05
CA SER A 14 7.39 -12.51 1.46
C SER A 14 6.12 -11.78 1.07
N VAL A 15 5.01 -12.53 1.01
CA VAL A 15 3.71 -11.95 0.71
C VAL A 15 3.35 -10.89 1.74
N ASN A 16 3.57 -11.18 3.01
CA ASN A 16 3.23 -10.23 4.08
C ASN A 16 4.00 -8.91 3.95
N GLU A 17 5.27 -8.98 3.63
CA GLU A 17 6.06 -7.77 3.42
C GLU A 17 5.58 -6.98 2.22
N ALA A 18 5.25 -7.66 1.13
CA ALA A 18 4.75 -7.00 -0.08
C ALA A 18 3.41 -6.31 0.20
N ILE A 19 2.53 -6.96 0.93
CA ILE A 19 1.25 -6.38 1.31
C ILE A 19 1.45 -5.15 2.18
N ALA A 20 2.34 -5.23 3.16
CA ALA A 20 2.61 -4.10 4.04
C ALA A 20 3.11 -2.88 3.26
N GLU A 21 4.02 -3.10 2.32
CA GLU A 21 4.53 -2.00 1.50
C GLU A 21 3.43 -1.41 0.62
N ALA A 22 2.58 -2.26 0.04
CA ALA A 22 1.48 -1.79 -0.79
C ALA A 22 0.47 -0.97 0.01
N MET A 23 0.11 -1.46 1.20
CA MET A 23 -0.82 -0.74 2.08
C MET A 23 -0.26 0.63 2.45
N GLN A 24 1.02 0.69 2.73
CA GLN A 24 1.67 1.94 3.11
C GLN A 24 1.64 2.94 1.95
N GLU A 25 1.91 2.47 0.74
CA GLU A 25 1.88 3.34 -0.43
C GLU A 25 0.48 3.88 -0.71
N LEU A 26 -0.54 3.05 -0.51
CA LEU A 26 -1.93 3.46 -0.71
C LEU A 26 -2.50 4.25 0.45
N ASN A 27 -1.79 4.35 1.57
CA ASN A 27 -2.30 4.94 2.81
C ASN A 27 -3.54 4.21 3.33
N ALA A 28 -3.63 2.92 3.06
CA ALA A 28 -4.73 2.11 3.55
C ALA A 28 -4.49 1.76 5.01
N GLU A 29 -5.49 1.95 5.84
CA GLU A 29 -5.38 1.69 7.27
C GLU A 29 -5.70 0.24 7.63
N SER A 30 -6.52 -0.41 6.83
CA SER A 30 -6.97 -1.75 7.11
C SER A 30 -7.05 -2.58 5.84
N GLU A 31 -6.71 -3.87 5.96
CA GLU A 31 -6.84 -4.78 4.84
C GLU A 31 -8.29 -4.96 4.42
N ASP A 32 -9.24 -4.65 5.31
CA ASP A 32 -10.66 -4.72 4.98
C ASP A 32 -11.07 -3.70 3.94
N ASP A 33 -10.30 -2.63 3.79
CA ASP A 33 -10.60 -1.57 2.83
C ASP A 33 -10.09 -1.88 1.43
N VAL A 34 -9.32 -2.94 1.26
CA VAL A 34 -8.66 -3.24 0.00
C VAL A 34 -8.88 -4.68 -0.43
N ASN A 35 -8.71 -4.90 -1.74
CA ASN A 35 -8.61 -6.23 -2.30
C ASN A 35 -7.14 -6.54 -2.49
N ILE A 36 -6.73 -7.72 -2.06
CA ILE A 36 -5.35 -8.16 -2.17
C ILE A 36 -5.29 -9.33 -3.13
N GLU A 37 -4.52 -9.17 -4.20
CA GLU A 37 -4.33 -10.22 -5.18
C GLU A 37 -2.88 -10.66 -5.14
N ILE A 38 -2.66 -11.94 -4.89
CA ILE A 38 -1.32 -12.50 -4.85
C ILE A 38 -0.99 -13.00 -6.24
N LEU A 39 -0.09 -12.29 -6.92
CA LEU A 39 0.32 -12.63 -8.27
C LEU A 39 1.41 -13.70 -8.28
N ASP A 40 2.26 -13.69 -7.26
CA ASP A 40 3.31 -14.67 -7.08
C ASP A 40 3.60 -14.78 -5.59
N GLU A 41 3.50 -15.98 -5.08
CA GLU A 41 3.75 -16.21 -3.65
C GLU A 41 5.23 -16.13 -3.29
N GLY A 42 6.08 -16.20 -4.30
CA GLY A 42 7.50 -16.28 -4.06
C GLY A 42 7.92 -17.66 -3.63
N THR A 43 9.21 -17.90 -3.62
CA THR A 43 9.77 -19.15 -3.13
C THR A 43 11.02 -18.85 -2.34
N LYS A 44 11.21 -19.61 -1.25
CA LYS A 44 12.45 -19.52 -0.51
C LYS A 44 13.49 -20.37 -1.23
N GLY A 45 14.74 -19.94 -1.21
CA GLY A 45 15.81 -20.73 -1.78
C GLY A 45 15.87 -22.10 -1.11
N PHE A 46 16.00 -23.14 -1.91
CA PHE A 46 16.05 -24.51 -1.39
C PHE A 46 17.07 -25.28 -2.19
N LEU A 47 17.96 -25.98 -1.48
CA LEU A 47 19.01 -26.79 -2.10
C LEU A 47 19.86 -25.99 -3.10
N GLY A 48 20.19 -24.76 -2.76
CA GLY A 48 21.03 -23.94 -3.62
C GLY A 48 20.31 -23.28 -4.78
N LEU A 49 19.03 -23.50 -4.94
CA LEU A 49 18.23 -22.80 -5.93
C LEU A 49 17.90 -21.40 -5.44
N GLY A 50 17.84 -20.46 -6.36
CA GLY A 50 17.55 -19.08 -6.00
C GLY A 50 16.15 -18.91 -5.46
N SER A 51 15.99 -17.94 -4.57
CA SER A 51 14.67 -17.57 -4.08
C SER A 51 13.98 -16.65 -5.08
N LYS A 52 12.65 -16.65 -5.08
CA LYS A 52 11.85 -15.82 -5.93
C LYS A 52 11.02 -14.90 -5.06
N ASP A 53 10.96 -13.63 -5.42
CA ASP A 53 10.22 -12.65 -4.63
C ASP A 53 8.71 -12.85 -4.76
N ALA A 54 7.99 -12.52 -3.71
CA ALA A 54 6.54 -12.49 -3.74
C ALA A 54 6.10 -11.22 -4.46
N HIS A 55 5.00 -11.31 -5.20
CA HIS A 55 4.46 -10.18 -5.95
C HIS A 55 2.97 -10.08 -5.66
N VAL A 56 2.53 -8.95 -5.15
CA VAL A 56 1.12 -8.75 -4.83
C VAL A 56 0.61 -7.46 -5.44
N LYS A 57 -0.69 -7.43 -5.66
CA LYS A 57 -1.39 -6.25 -6.13
C LYS A 57 -2.46 -5.93 -5.11
N VAL A 58 -2.50 -4.68 -4.65
CA VAL A 58 -3.47 -4.22 -3.67
C VAL A 58 -4.25 -3.06 -4.26
N SER A 59 -5.56 -3.12 -4.16
CA SER A 59 -6.43 -2.07 -4.69
C SER A 59 -7.55 -1.79 -3.70
N TYR A 60 -8.04 -0.54 -3.71
CA TYR A 60 -9.15 -0.17 -2.84
C TYR A 60 -10.46 -0.79 -3.34
N LYS A 61 -11.28 -1.26 -2.41
CA LYS A 61 -12.62 -1.77 -2.72
C LYS A 61 -13.57 -0.63 -3.10
N ASP A 62 -13.44 0.49 -2.38
CA ASP A 62 -14.29 1.66 -2.62
C ASP A 62 -13.38 2.85 -2.96
N VAL A 63 -13.34 3.17 -4.24
CA VAL A 63 -12.47 4.24 -4.74
C VAL A 63 -12.89 5.60 -4.18
N ASN A 64 -14.19 5.83 -4.01
CA ASN A 64 -14.66 7.11 -3.47
C ASN A 64 -14.23 7.31 -2.02
N ALA A 65 -14.34 6.27 -1.21
CA ALA A 65 -13.90 6.35 0.17
C ALA A 65 -12.37 6.51 0.24
N ALA A 66 -11.65 5.81 -0.61
CA ALA A 66 -10.20 5.90 -0.66
C ALA A 66 -9.74 7.32 -1.03
N MET A 67 -10.40 7.90 -2.02
CA MET A 67 -10.09 9.25 -2.47
C MET A 67 -10.31 10.25 -1.33
N ALA A 68 -11.41 10.12 -0.60
CA ALA A 68 -11.71 11.00 0.52
C ALA A 68 -10.66 10.87 1.61
N LYS A 69 -10.27 9.65 1.95
CA LYS A 69 -9.24 9.42 2.97
C LYS A 69 -7.90 10.02 2.58
N GLN A 70 -7.47 9.81 1.36
CA GLN A 70 -6.19 10.34 0.90
C GLN A 70 -6.21 11.85 0.85
N PHE A 71 -7.32 12.42 0.43
CA PHE A 71 -7.48 13.86 0.36
C PHE A 71 -7.46 14.49 1.75
N LEU A 72 -8.21 13.93 2.67
CA LEU A 72 -8.27 14.43 4.04
C LEU A 72 -6.92 14.37 4.73
N LYS A 73 -6.18 13.31 4.50
CA LYS A 73 -4.85 13.18 5.08
C LYS A 73 -3.92 14.27 4.62
N SER A 74 -3.97 14.61 3.33
CA SER A 74 -3.14 15.67 2.79
C SER A 74 -3.50 17.03 3.38
N ILE A 75 -4.79 17.30 3.53
CA ILE A 75 -5.26 18.56 4.14
C ILE A 75 -4.83 18.62 5.60
N PHE A 76 -4.96 17.53 6.31
CA PHE A 76 -4.58 17.48 7.72
C PHE A 76 -3.09 17.77 7.90
N ASP A 77 -2.26 17.22 7.04
CA ASP A 77 -0.82 17.48 7.10
C ASP A 77 -0.51 18.97 6.85
N ALA A 78 -1.21 19.58 5.92
CA ALA A 78 -1.04 21.00 5.65
C ALA A 78 -1.47 21.86 6.85
N MET A 79 -2.58 21.53 7.46
CA MET A 79 -3.07 22.23 8.63
C MET A 79 -2.11 22.09 9.80
N LYS A 80 -1.47 20.96 9.90
CA LYS A 80 -0.50 20.72 10.96
C LYS A 80 0.67 21.68 10.87
N LEU A 81 1.08 22.02 9.67
CA LEU A 81 2.15 22.99 9.46
C LEU A 81 1.72 24.37 9.90
N GLU A 82 0.47 24.77 9.66
CA GLU A 82 -0.03 26.05 10.07
C GLU A 82 -0.10 26.21 11.58
N VAL A 83 -0.47 25.14 12.25
CA VAL A 83 -0.59 25.15 13.71
C VAL A 83 0.75 25.40 14.38
N ASN A 84 1.84 25.08 13.73
CA ASN A 84 3.17 25.26 14.28
C ASN A 84 3.71 26.68 14.14
N ILE A 85 2.95 27.57 13.59
CA ILE A 85 3.41 28.95 13.33
C ILE A 85 3.01 29.89 14.47
N ASP A 86 2.71 29.56 15.51
CA ASP A 86 2.30 30.46 16.55
C ASP A 86 3.21 31.64 16.73
#